data_19a96532801789fb9145469766fe64f2
#
_entry.id   19a96532801789fb9145469766fe64f2
#
_cell.length_a   1.000
_cell.length_b   1.000
_cell.length_c   1.000
_cell.angle_alpha   90.00
_cell.angle_beta   90.00
_cell.angle_gamma   90.00
#
_symmetry.space_group_name_H-M   'P 1'
#
loop_
_entity.id
_entity.type
_entity.pdbx_description
1 polymer ?
#
loop_
_entity_poly.entity_id
_entity_poly.type
_entity_poly.pdbx_seq_one_letter_code
_entity_poly.pdbx_strand_id
1 'polypeptide(L)'
;AESVLNNICANDVSVANGKMVYTQWLNNHGGIEADLTVTRLGEHDFMVVTASGSQIRDMHWLNSHIPDGAHCVTTDVSSAYAVFGVMGPNSRALLQSLTPNECSNDVFPFVTSQEIELGYVLVRASRITYVGELGWELYVPTDFAAHIFEPVMEAGADHGIKPIGMHAMNSL
;
A
#
# COMPACT_ATOMS: atom_id res chain seq x y z
N ALA A 1 -3.90 18.35 4.18
CA ALA A 1 -2.93 17.25 4.00
C ALA A 1 -2.22 17.34 2.66
N GLU A 2 -2.93 17.51 1.52
CA GLU A 2 -2.35 17.52 0.17
C GLU A 2 -1.18 18.51 0.02
N SER A 3 -1.35 19.76 0.42
CA SER A 3 -0.28 20.78 0.32
C SER A 3 0.95 20.44 1.17
N VAL A 4 0.75 19.81 2.33
CA VAL A 4 1.86 19.35 3.18
C VAL A 4 2.63 18.24 2.49
N LEU A 5 1.92 17.24 1.97
CA LEU A 5 2.54 16.13 1.26
C LEU A 5 3.26 16.58 -0.02
N ASN A 6 2.64 17.45 -0.82
CA ASN A 6 3.28 18.00 -2.02
C ASN A 6 4.53 18.86 -1.73
N ASN A 7 4.64 19.41 -0.53
CA ASN A 7 5.84 20.16 -0.14
C ASN A 7 7.04 19.24 0.16
N ILE A 8 6.81 18.00 0.58
CA ILE A 8 7.86 17.07 0.99
C ILE A 8 8.07 15.91 0.02
N CYS A 9 7.09 15.59 -0.82
CA CYS A 9 7.18 14.54 -1.83
C CYS A 9 7.87 15.07 -3.09
N ALA A 10 8.73 14.26 -3.69
CA ALA A 10 9.39 14.57 -4.95
C ALA A 10 8.41 14.54 -6.15
N ASN A 11 7.36 13.73 -6.06
CA ASN A 11 6.30 13.65 -7.06
C ASN A 11 5.02 14.35 -6.58
N ASP A 12 4.22 14.84 -7.54
CA ASP A 12 2.91 15.44 -7.27
C ASP A 12 1.92 14.39 -6.74
N VAL A 13 1.36 14.65 -5.57
CA VAL A 13 0.33 13.80 -4.93
C VAL A 13 -1.10 14.36 -5.11
N SER A 14 -1.28 15.42 -5.89
CA SER A 14 -2.58 15.97 -6.28
C SER A 14 -3.25 15.10 -7.34
N VAL A 15 -3.61 13.88 -6.95
CA VAL A 15 -4.19 12.87 -7.82
C VAL A 15 -5.65 12.58 -7.43
N ALA A 16 -6.40 11.87 -8.29
CA ALA A 16 -7.77 11.48 -7.99
C ALA A 16 -7.84 10.48 -6.82
N ASN A 17 -8.98 10.44 -6.12
CA ASN A 17 -9.24 9.44 -5.08
C ASN A 17 -9.00 8.01 -5.60
N GLY A 18 -8.40 7.18 -4.76
CA GLY A 18 -8.01 5.82 -5.12
C GLY A 18 -6.72 5.72 -5.95
N LYS A 19 -6.10 6.83 -6.33
CA LYS A 19 -4.79 6.82 -7.00
C LYS A 19 -3.66 6.78 -5.99
N MET A 20 -2.59 6.11 -6.40
CA MET A 20 -1.33 6.01 -5.65
C MET A 20 -0.22 6.74 -6.39
N VAL A 21 0.72 7.28 -5.64
CA VAL A 21 1.94 7.89 -6.14
C VAL A 21 3.12 7.26 -5.43
N TYR A 22 4.02 6.65 -6.18
CA TYR A 22 5.33 6.25 -5.67
C TYR A 22 6.24 7.47 -5.71
N THR A 23 6.85 7.80 -4.58
CA THR A 23 7.64 9.01 -4.41
C THR A 23 8.69 8.87 -3.33
N GLN A 24 9.59 9.85 -3.26
CA GLN A 24 10.60 9.98 -2.21
C GLN A 24 10.39 11.26 -1.43
N TRP A 25 10.74 11.25 -0.15
CA TRP A 25 11.02 12.46 0.61
C TRP A 25 12.51 12.78 0.50
N LEU A 26 12.81 14.03 0.20
CA LEU A 26 14.18 14.48 -0.04
C LEU A 26 14.59 15.52 1.00
N ASN A 27 15.83 15.42 1.47
CA ASN A 27 16.42 16.47 2.28
C ASN A 27 16.91 17.65 1.43
N ASN A 28 17.36 18.72 2.09
CA ASN A 28 17.79 19.96 1.43
C ASN A 28 19.04 19.80 0.52
N HIS A 29 19.68 18.63 0.54
CA HIS A 29 20.84 18.30 -0.30
C HIS A 29 20.47 17.32 -1.43
N GLY A 30 19.16 17.00 -1.58
CA GLY A 30 18.67 16.05 -2.58
C GLY A 30 18.87 14.57 -2.19
N GLY A 31 19.30 14.29 -0.97
CA GLY A 31 19.38 12.92 -0.45
C GLY A 31 18.01 12.36 -0.10
N ILE A 32 17.83 11.05 -0.32
CA ILE A 32 16.57 10.35 -0.02
C ILE A 32 16.47 10.12 1.49
N GLU A 33 15.43 10.66 2.11
CA GLU A 33 15.06 10.43 3.50
C GLU A 33 14.10 9.25 3.66
N ALA A 34 13.13 9.14 2.75
CA ALA A 34 12.21 8.01 2.71
C ALA A 34 11.84 7.69 1.28
N ASP A 35 11.63 6.40 1.01
CA ASP A 35 11.09 5.85 -0.23
C ASP A 35 9.72 5.24 0.10
N LEU A 36 8.65 5.71 -0.56
CA LEU A 36 7.30 5.50 -0.06
C LEU A 36 6.23 5.59 -1.14
N THR A 37 5.03 5.14 -0.78
CA THR A 37 3.83 5.38 -1.58
C THR A 37 2.85 6.28 -0.82
N VAL A 38 2.18 7.15 -1.57
CA VAL A 38 1.08 7.98 -1.08
C VAL A 38 -0.17 7.58 -1.85
N THR A 39 -1.20 7.16 -1.13
CA THR A 39 -2.52 6.85 -1.70
C THR A 39 -3.51 7.91 -1.26
N ARG A 40 -4.20 8.53 -2.22
CA ARG A 40 -5.32 9.41 -1.88
C ARG A 40 -6.56 8.58 -1.58
N LEU A 41 -7.01 8.57 -0.33
CA LEU A 41 -8.19 7.83 0.10
C LEU A 41 -9.48 8.62 -0.05
N GLY A 42 -9.40 9.94 0.05
CA GLY A 42 -10.53 10.86 -0.01
C GLY A 42 -10.10 12.27 -0.34
N GLU A 43 -11.01 13.22 -0.25
CA GLU A 43 -10.72 14.63 -0.56
C GLU A 43 -9.58 15.18 0.30
N HIS A 44 -9.55 14.79 1.58
CA HIS A 44 -8.58 15.28 2.57
C HIS A 44 -7.77 14.17 3.23
N ASP A 45 -8.00 12.91 2.84
CA ASP A 45 -7.44 11.75 3.48
C ASP A 45 -6.42 11.06 2.60
N PHE A 46 -5.24 10.80 3.16
CA PHE A 46 -4.12 10.15 2.50
C PHE A 46 -3.55 9.03 3.36
N MET A 47 -3.19 7.94 2.74
CA MET A 47 -2.44 6.85 3.35
C MET A 47 -1.01 6.89 2.83
N VAL A 48 -0.06 6.99 3.74
CA VAL A 48 1.38 6.97 3.44
C VAL A 48 1.95 5.65 3.93
N VAL A 49 2.64 4.93 3.05
CA VAL A 49 3.28 3.66 3.38
C VAL A 49 4.77 3.78 3.17
N THR A 50 5.52 3.60 4.26
CA THR A 50 6.99 3.68 4.30
C THR A 50 7.58 2.35 4.77
N ALA A 51 8.91 2.24 4.78
CA ALA A 51 9.60 1.06 5.25
C ALA A 51 9.40 0.86 6.77
N SER A 52 9.03 -0.36 7.17
CA SER A 52 8.75 -0.70 8.57
C SER A 52 9.91 -0.39 9.53
N GLY A 53 11.15 -0.51 9.07
CA GLY A 53 12.35 -0.22 9.88
C GLY A 53 12.58 1.27 10.16
N SER A 54 11.89 2.17 9.47
CA SER A 54 12.05 3.63 9.61
C SER A 54 10.82 4.36 10.17
N GLN A 55 9.82 3.62 10.64
CA GLN A 55 8.53 4.13 11.14
C GLN A 55 8.63 5.38 12.01
N ILE A 56 9.45 5.33 13.07
CA ILE A 56 9.58 6.46 14.01
C ILE A 56 10.23 7.67 13.32
N ARG A 57 11.27 7.44 12.54
CA ARG A 57 11.98 8.49 11.80
C ARG A 57 11.05 9.16 10.78
N ASP A 58 10.33 8.36 10.01
CA ASP A 58 9.48 8.87 8.94
C ASP A 58 8.26 9.61 9.49
N MET A 59 7.69 9.13 10.60
CA MET A 59 6.64 9.86 11.32
C MET A 59 7.16 11.19 11.87
N HIS A 60 8.38 11.22 12.43
CA HIS A 60 9.00 12.46 12.90
C HIS A 60 9.25 13.42 11.72
N TRP A 61 9.76 12.92 10.61
CA TRP A 61 9.99 13.71 9.39
C TRP A 61 8.69 14.36 8.92
N LEU A 62 7.63 13.58 8.75
CA LEU A 62 6.32 14.08 8.34
C LEU A 62 5.81 15.18 9.28
N ASN A 63 5.82 14.92 10.58
CA ASN A 63 5.31 15.86 11.59
C ASN A 63 6.14 17.16 11.64
N SER A 64 7.45 17.09 11.44
CA SER A 64 8.31 18.27 11.46
C SER A 64 8.13 19.19 10.24
N HIS A 65 7.47 18.71 9.19
CA HIS A 65 7.17 19.47 7.98
C HIS A 65 5.72 19.96 7.90
N ILE A 66 4.92 19.71 8.93
CA ILE A 66 3.58 20.31 9.02
C ILE A 66 3.74 21.74 9.50
N PRO A 67 3.33 22.75 8.70
CA PRO A 67 3.45 24.15 9.11
C PRO A 67 2.62 24.47 10.34
N ASP A 68 3.10 25.38 11.17
CA ASP A 68 2.33 25.91 12.29
C ASP A 68 0.98 26.47 11.80
N GLY A 69 -0.10 26.07 12.48
CA GLY A 69 -1.47 26.47 12.13
C GLY A 69 -2.10 25.69 10.98
N ALA A 70 -1.40 24.75 10.35
CA ALA A 70 -2.01 23.87 9.37
C ALA A 70 -2.96 22.87 10.07
N HIS A 71 -4.20 22.79 9.58
CA HIS A 71 -5.14 21.77 10.04
C HIS A 71 -4.84 20.43 9.36
N CYS A 72 -3.79 19.78 9.84
CA CYS A 72 -3.32 18.48 9.33
C CYS A 72 -2.99 17.58 10.53
N VAL A 73 -3.59 16.39 10.55
CA VAL A 73 -3.40 15.40 11.61
C VAL A 73 -2.76 14.15 11.00
N THR A 74 -1.75 13.63 11.66
CA THR A 74 -1.11 12.35 11.31
C THR A 74 -1.44 11.30 12.35
N THR A 75 -1.71 10.08 11.91
CA THR A 75 -2.00 8.95 12.78
C THR A 75 -1.21 7.75 12.30
N ASP A 76 -0.45 7.13 13.20
CA ASP A 76 0.19 5.86 12.92
C ASP A 76 -0.84 4.73 13.04
N VAL A 77 -1.10 4.07 11.91
CA VAL A 77 -2.03 2.95 11.81
C VAL A 77 -1.32 1.63 11.50
N SER A 78 0.00 1.56 11.64
CA SER A 78 0.80 0.38 11.28
C SER A 78 0.33 -0.89 11.98
N SER A 79 -0.05 -0.80 13.26
CA SER A 79 -0.56 -1.95 14.03
C SER A 79 -2.01 -2.33 13.71
N ALA A 80 -2.74 -1.49 12.99
CA ALA A 80 -4.12 -1.77 12.61
C ALA A 80 -4.22 -2.71 11.40
N TYR A 81 -3.14 -2.90 10.65
CA TYR A 81 -3.12 -3.69 9.43
C TYR A 81 -2.03 -4.77 9.44
N ALA A 82 -2.40 -5.96 8.98
CA ALA A 82 -1.46 -6.93 8.41
C ALA A 82 -1.39 -6.70 6.89
N VAL A 83 -0.17 -6.66 6.34
CA VAL A 83 0.02 -6.43 4.90
C VAL A 83 0.51 -7.70 4.23
N PHE A 84 -0.24 -8.16 3.22
CA PHE A 84 0.12 -9.31 2.42
C PHE A 84 0.41 -8.89 0.99
N GLY A 85 1.63 -9.12 0.52
CA GLY A 85 2.00 -8.98 -0.89
C GLY A 85 1.63 -10.27 -1.64
N VAL A 86 0.68 -10.17 -2.58
CA VAL A 86 0.30 -11.28 -3.47
C VAL A 86 0.79 -10.92 -4.87
N MET A 87 1.93 -11.47 -5.26
CA MET A 87 2.64 -11.07 -6.46
C MET A 87 2.97 -12.27 -7.35
N GLY A 88 3.08 -12.03 -8.64
CA GLY A 88 3.36 -13.04 -9.66
C GLY A 88 2.30 -13.11 -10.76
N PRO A 89 2.57 -13.79 -11.87
CA PRO A 89 1.70 -13.80 -13.05
C PRO A 89 0.29 -14.33 -12.78
N ASN A 90 0.13 -15.22 -11.80
CA ASN A 90 -1.15 -15.82 -11.42
C ASN A 90 -1.90 -15.06 -10.31
N SER A 91 -1.33 -13.99 -9.76
CA SER A 91 -1.89 -13.24 -8.64
C SER A 91 -3.31 -12.71 -8.90
N ARG A 92 -3.61 -12.30 -10.14
CA ARG A 92 -4.96 -11.87 -10.52
C ARG A 92 -5.96 -13.01 -10.48
N ALA A 93 -5.62 -14.16 -11.06
CA ALA A 93 -6.52 -15.31 -11.10
C ALA A 93 -6.81 -15.80 -9.68
N LEU A 94 -5.79 -15.83 -8.83
CA LEU A 94 -5.93 -16.15 -7.42
C LEU A 94 -6.84 -15.14 -6.71
N LEU A 95 -6.55 -13.84 -6.82
CA LEU A 95 -7.34 -12.83 -6.12
C LEU A 95 -8.79 -12.82 -6.59
N GLN A 96 -9.02 -12.95 -7.92
CA GLN A 96 -10.37 -13.01 -8.49
C GLN A 96 -11.18 -14.21 -8.01
N SER A 97 -10.55 -15.32 -7.65
CA SER A 97 -11.25 -16.49 -7.09
C SER A 97 -11.75 -16.27 -5.66
N LEU A 98 -11.22 -15.26 -4.95
CA LEU A 98 -11.50 -14.98 -3.54
C LEU A 98 -12.42 -13.77 -3.33
N THR A 99 -12.64 -12.96 -4.37
CA THR A 99 -13.42 -11.73 -4.28
C THR A 99 -14.51 -11.66 -5.37
N PRO A 100 -15.69 -11.12 -5.06
CA PRO A 100 -16.68 -10.80 -6.07
C PRO A 100 -16.31 -9.54 -6.87
N ASN A 101 -15.36 -8.73 -6.38
CA ASN A 101 -14.92 -7.51 -7.03
C ASN A 101 -14.07 -7.83 -8.26
N GLU A 102 -14.26 -7.11 -9.34
CA GLU A 102 -13.52 -7.30 -10.59
C GLU A 102 -12.07 -6.79 -10.43
N CYS A 103 -11.09 -7.66 -10.77
CA CYS A 103 -9.66 -7.38 -10.69
C CYS A 103 -9.01 -7.13 -12.05
N SER A 104 -9.80 -6.86 -13.12
CA SER A 104 -9.27 -6.56 -14.46
C SER A 104 -8.47 -5.25 -14.50
N ASN A 105 -7.74 -5.04 -15.60
CA ASN A 105 -6.99 -3.80 -15.79
C ASN A 105 -7.89 -2.57 -15.93
N ASP A 106 -9.10 -2.75 -16.46
CA ASP A 106 -10.02 -1.65 -16.71
C ASP A 106 -10.66 -1.14 -15.41
N VAL A 107 -10.99 -2.05 -14.50
CA VAL A 107 -11.64 -1.72 -13.22
C VAL A 107 -10.62 -1.49 -12.11
N PHE A 108 -9.49 -2.21 -12.13
CA PHE A 108 -8.42 -2.08 -11.15
C PHE A 108 -7.08 -1.82 -11.84
N PRO A 109 -6.85 -0.61 -12.40
CA PRO A 109 -5.60 -0.29 -13.08
C PRO A 109 -4.41 -0.21 -12.12
N PHE A 110 -3.21 -0.34 -12.68
CA PHE A 110 -1.95 -0.22 -11.92
C PHE A 110 -1.85 1.15 -11.21
N VAL A 111 -1.22 1.19 -10.04
CA VAL A 111 -1.10 2.33 -9.11
C VAL A 111 -2.46 2.90 -8.69
N THR A 112 -3.41 1.99 -8.44
CA THR A 112 -4.67 2.33 -7.79
C THR A 112 -4.91 1.47 -6.54
N SER A 113 -5.71 2.00 -5.63
CA SER A 113 -6.12 1.34 -4.39
C SER A 113 -7.62 1.45 -4.23
N GLN A 114 -8.25 0.36 -3.88
CA GLN A 114 -9.69 0.30 -3.58
C GLN A 114 -9.98 -0.74 -2.50
N GLU A 115 -11.13 -0.65 -1.92
CA GLU A 115 -11.63 -1.68 -1.00
C GLU A 115 -12.29 -2.81 -1.80
N ILE A 116 -11.96 -4.03 -1.43
CA ILE A 116 -12.53 -5.26 -2.00
C ILE A 116 -13.02 -6.16 -0.87
N GLU A 117 -14.02 -6.96 -1.17
CA GLU A 117 -14.50 -8.00 -0.26
C GLU A 117 -13.65 -9.25 -0.40
N LEU A 118 -13.03 -9.70 0.68
CA LEU A 118 -12.36 -11.00 0.78
C LEU A 118 -13.04 -11.81 1.89
N GLY A 119 -13.79 -12.83 1.51
CA GLY A 119 -14.64 -13.53 2.46
C GLY A 119 -15.67 -12.58 3.11
N TYR A 120 -15.56 -12.38 4.42
CA TYR A 120 -16.44 -11.49 5.18
C TYR A 120 -15.78 -10.17 5.58
N VAL A 121 -14.64 -9.87 5.00
CA VAL A 121 -13.80 -8.73 5.40
C VAL A 121 -13.66 -7.76 4.24
N LEU A 122 -13.84 -6.48 4.53
CA LEU A 122 -13.48 -5.41 3.60
C LEU A 122 -11.98 -5.13 3.75
N VAL A 123 -11.24 -5.37 2.70
CA VAL A 123 -9.78 -5.25 2.64
C VAL A 123 -9.40 -4.16 1.67
N ARG A 124 -8.50 -3.27 2.06
CA ARG A 124 -7.90 -2.35 1.10
C ARG A 124 -6.87 -3.08 0.27
N ALA A 125 -7.09 -3.14 -1.02
CA ALA A 125 -6.17 -3.71 -1.98
C ALA A 125 -5.53 -2.59 -2.80
N SER A 126 -4.22 -2.61 -2.91
CA SER A 126 -3.43 -1.67 -3.70
C SER A 126 -2.75 -2.41 -4.83
N ARG A 127 -3.05 -2.05 -6.07
CA ARG A 127 -2.42 -2.67 -7.22
C ARG A 127 -1.05 -2.06 -7.47
N ILE A 128 -0.08 -2.61 -6.80
CA ILE A 128 1.33 -2.25 -6.84
C ILE A 128 2.18 -3.52 -6.71
N THR A 129 3.43 -3.45 -7.05
CA THR A 129 4.37 -4.55 -6.92
C THR A 129 5.71 -4.07 -6.39
N TYR A 130 6.31 -4.86 -5.54
CA TYR A 130 7.68 -4.65 -5.08
C TYR A 130 8.71 -5.35 -5.98
N VAL A 131 8.29 -6.42 -6.65
CA VAL A 131 9.18 -7.33 -7.40
C VAL A 131 9.04 -7.21 -8.93
N GLY A 132 8.34 -6.19 -9.42
CA GLY A 132 8.16 -5.96 -10.87
C GLY A 132 7.11 -6.86 -11.55
N GLU A 133 6.58 -7.85 -10.85
CA GLU A 133 5.54 -8.74 -11.36
C GLU A 133 4.14 -8.16 -11.14
N LEU A 134 3.12 -8.75 -11.78
CA LEU A 134 1.73 -8.46 -11.47
C LEU A 134 1.45 -8.70 -9.98
N GLY A 135 0.79 -7.78 -9.29
CA GLY A 135 0.57 -7.96 -7.88
C GLY A 135 -0.34 -6.96 -7.21
N TRP A 136 -0.67 -7.28 -5.98
CA TRP A 136 -1.41 -6.45 -5.04
C TRP A 136 -0.79 -6.52 -3.64
N GLU A 137 -0.83 -5.41 -2.94
CA GLU A 137 -0.69 -5.36 -1.49
C GLU A 137 -2.08 -5.31 -0.86
N LEU A 138 -2.35 -6.24 0.04
CA LEU A 138 -3.61 -6.36 0.77
C LEU A 138 -3.40 -5.86 2.18
N TYR A 139 -4.04 -4.75 2.52
CA TYR A 139 -4.04 -4.17 3.86
C TYR A 139 -5.26 -4.69 4.60
N VAL A 140 -5.03 -5.74 5.38
CA VAL A 140 -6.05 -6.48 6.10
C VAL A 140 -6.12 -5.99 7.54
N PRO A 141 -7.30 -5.62 8.08
CA PRO A 141 -7.42 -5.34 9.50
C PRO A 141 -6.82 -6.48 10.34
N THR A 142 -5.95 -6.15 11.28
CA THR A 142 -5.10 -7.13 11.98
C THR A 142 -5.88 -8.29 12.60
N ASP A 143 -7.07 -8.03 13.12
CA ASP A 143 -7.93 -9.07 13.72
C ASP A 143 -8.37 -10.15 12.72
N PHE A 144 -8.34 -9.85 11.44
CA PHE A 144 -8.72 -10.77 10.36
C PHE A 144 -7.53 -11.35 9.59
N ALA A 145 -6.30 -11.08 10.03
CA ALA A 145 -5.10 -11.48 9.29
C ALA A 145 -5.07 -12.98 8.97
N ALA A 146 -5.29 -13.84 9.97
CA ALA A 146 -5.33 -15.31 9.77
C ALA A 146 -6.49 -15.71 8.85
N HIS A 147 -7.67 -15.09 9.06
CA HIS A 147 -8.87 -15.38 8.28
C HIS A 147 -8.71 -15.06 6.78
N ILE A 148 -7.85 -14.13 6.43
CA ILE A 148 -7.54 -13.82 5.02
C ILE A 148 -6.35 -14.62 4.52
N PHE A 149 -5.32 -14.83 5.35
CA PHE A 149 -4.12 -15.56 4.96
C PHE A 149 -4.42 -17.02 4.58
N GLU A 150 -5.21 -17.71 5.40
CA GLU A 150 -5.52 -19.13 5.19
C GLU A 150 -6.24 -19.40 3.87
N PRO A 151 -7.36 -18.72 3.51
CA PRO A 151 -8.00 -18.89 2.21
C PRO A 151 -7.13 -18.48 1.02
N VAL A 152 -6.27 -17.44 1.17
CA VAL A 152 -5.32 -17.06 0.12
C VAL A 152 -4.32 -18.19 -0.14
N MET A 153 -3.81 -18.82 0.90
CA MET A 153 -2.89 -19.95 0.76
C MET A 153 -3.58 -21.19 0.20
N GLU A 154 -4.81 -21.48 0.62
CA GLU A 154 -5.60 -22.62 0.14
C GLU A 154 -5.93 -22.47 -1.36
N ALA A 155 -6.55 -21.38 -1.75
CA ALA A 155 -6.87 -21.12 -3.16
C ALA A 155 -5.60 -20.95 -4.02
N GLY A 156 -4.53 -20.45 -3.41
CA GLY A 156 -3.25 -20.27 -4.08
C GLY A 156 -2.52 -21.56 -4.44
N ALA A 157 -2.88 -22.68 -3.80
CA ALA A 157 -2.23 -23.97 -4.07
C ALA A 157 -2.34 -24.36 -5.57
N ASP A 158 -3.51 -24.17 -6.18
CA ASP A 158 -3.73 -24.43 -7.60
C ASP A 158 -3.03 -23.45 -8.53
N HIS A 159 -2.62 -22.30 -7.99
CA HIS A 159 -1.88 -21.26 -8.71
C HIS A 159 -0.36 -21.30 -8.44
N GLY A 160 0.11 -22.24 -7.64
CA GLY A 160 1.52 -22.41 -7.32
C GLY A 160 2.05 -21.38 -6.32
N ILE A 161 1.20 -20.84 -5.44
CA ILE A 161 1.60 -19.89 -4.41
C ILE A 161 2.67 -20.47 -3.48
N LYS A 162 3.62 -19.62 -3.10
CA LYS A 162 4.64 -19.96 -2.09
C LYS A 162 4.89 -18.75 -1.21
N PRO A 163 4.95 -18.90 0.12
CA PRO A 163 5.50 -17.86 0.97
C PRO A 163 6.97 -17.64 0.65
N ILE A 164 7.36 -16.38 0.52
CA ILE A 164 8.76 -15.99 0.31
C ILE A 164 9.25 -15.10 1.44
N GLY A 165 10.52 -15.24 1.81
CA GLY A 165 11.15 -14.38 2.79
C GLY A 165 11.82 -13.16 2.16
N MET A 166 12.24 -12.23 3.00
CA MET A 166 12.86 -10.96 2.61
C MET A 166 14.06 -11.16 1.66
N HIS A 167 14.91 -12.15 1.90
CA HIS A 167 16.08 -12.40 1.04
C HIS A 167 15.70 -12.84 -0.37
N ALA A 168 14.68 -13.67 -0.50
CA ALA A 168 14.17 -14.07 -1.82
C ALA A 168 13.52 -12.87 -2.53
N MET A 169 12.72 -12.07 -1.81
CA MET A 169 12.10 -10.87 -2.34
C MET A 169 13.12 -9.86 -2.86
N ASN A 170 14.26 -9.70 -2.17
CA ASN A 170 15.32 -8.78 -2.60
C ASN A 170 16.12 -9.27 -3.82
N SER A 171 15.93 -10.53 -4.24
CA SER A 171 16.59 -11.11 -5.42
C SER A 171 15.69 -11.18 -6.66
N LEU A 172 14.43 -10.82 -6.52
CA LEU A 172 13.45 -10.71 -7.60
C LEU A 172 13.45 -9.30 -8.18
#